data_f1be21ef6bcb728e5b498a2a3bb481d6
#
_entry.id   f1be21ef6bcb728e5b498a2a3bb481d6
#
_cell.length_a   1.000
_cell.length_b   1.000
_cell.length_c   1.000
_cell.angle_alpha   90.00
_cell.angle_beta   90.00
_cell.angle_gamma   90.00
#
_symmetry.space_group_name_H-M   'P 1'
#
loop_
_entity.id
_entity.type
_entity.pdbx_description
1 polymer ?
#
loop_
_entity_poly.entity_id
_entity_poly.type
_entity_poly.pdbx_seq_one_letter_code
_entity_poly.pdbx_strand_id
1 'polypeptide(L)'
;MTQLPDSLDSDPIKSGKDKPAYNDEDLICECSQIFDQSKVNDFFNLKVGERGKLVSLLKELKSKGFDRISFELRKNPLKARKAISSYAFLTDCLVTSAWKFATEIQFPSHNPTEAEKLSIISVGGYGRREMAPFSDVDLLFLTPYKMTPWSENVIETVLYLLWDLKLKVGHSSRSIKDCLRLGSDDYTIRTAMLEHRFVCGDINLASQLNDKLWKNLFSGTAKDFISAKLKERENRHEKHGQRYMVEPNVKEGKGGLR
;
A
#
# COMPACT_ATOMS: atom_id res chain seq x y z
N MET A 1 -22.42 29.51 -9.64
CA MET A 1 -21.01 29.37 -10.03
C MET A 1 -20.19 29.36 -8.73
N THR A 2 -20.02 28.19 -8.14
CA THR A 2 -19.22 28.00 -6.93
C THR A 2 -17.85 27.52 -7.39
N GLN A 3 -16.84 28.34 -7.18
CA GLN A 3 -15.45 28.01 -7.47
C GLN A 3 -15.04 26.83 -6.58
N LEU A 4 -14.56 25.77 -7.19
CA LEU A 4 -13.83 24.70 -6.53
C LEU A 4 -12.53 25.28 -5.96
N PRO A 5 -12.10 24.89 -4.75
CA PRO A 5 -10.84 25.35 -4.22
C PRO A 5 -9.67 24.79 -5.04
N ASP A 6 -8.88 25.69 -5.59
CA ASP A 6 -7.56 25.45 -6.17
C ASP A 6 -6.58 25.14 -5.03
N SER A 7 -6.53 23.89 -4.60
CA SER A 7 -5.35 23.31 -3.94
C SER A 7 -5.59 21.82 -3.68
N LEU A 8 -5.54 21.02 -4.73
CA LEU A 8 -5.03 19.66 -4.60
C LEU A 8 -3.50 19.84 -4.61
N ASP A 9 -2.95 20.05 -3.41
CA ASP A 9 -1.52 19.88 -3.18
C ASP A 9 -1.19 18.42 -3.53
N SER A 10 -0.75 18.24 -4.78
CA SER A 10 0.00 17.08 -5.18
C SER A 10 1.31 17.16 -4.40
N ASP A 11 1.41 16.42 -3.29
CA ASP A 11 2.69 16.21 -2.62
C ASP A 11 3.69 15.74 -3.69
N PRO A 12 4.69 16.57 -4.05
CA PRO A 12 5.70 16.10 -4.97
C PRO A 12 6.46 14.98 -4.28
N ILE A 13 6.62 13.85 -4.97
CA ILE A 13 7.51 12.77 -4.56
C ILE A 13 8.90 13.39 -4.42
N LYS A 14 9.21 13.91 -3.22
CA LYS A 14 10.52 14.51 -2.92
C LYS A 14 11.53 13.37 -2.85
N SER A 15 12.47 13.46 -3.76
CA SER A 15 13.65 12.62 -3.87
C SER A 15 14.41 12.50 -2.55
N GLY A 16 14.77 11.28 -2.20
CA GLY A 16 15.97 11.07 -1.42
C GLY A 16 15.78 10.45 -0.05
N LYS A 17 16.23 9.21 0.03
CA LYS A 17 16.52 8.40 1.22
C LYS A 17 15.33 7.72 1.89
N ASP A 18 15.43 6.42 1.98
CA ASP A 18 14.64 5.36 2.59
C ASP A 18 13.93 5.65 3.94
N LYS A 19 13.25 6.79 4.08
CA LYS A 19 12.38 7.05 5.22
C LYS A 19 10.92 6.98 4.76
N PRO A 20 10.07 6.18 5.43
CA PRO A 20 8.63 6.28 5.22
C PRO A 20 8.23 7.75 5.42
N ALA A 21 7.43 8.29 4.48
CA ALA A 21 6.99 9.68 4.50
C ALA A 21 5.88 9.90 5.56
N TYR A 22 6.15 9.56 6.81
CA TYR A 22 5.26 9.78 7.96
C TYR A 22 5.96 10.70 8.95
N ASN A 23 5.22 11.69 9.42
CA ASN A 23 5.61 12.48 10.57
C ASN A 23 4.95 11.89 11.82
N ASP A 24 5.58 12.03 12.98
CA ASP A 24 4.99 11.57 14.26
C ASP A 24 3.63 12.24 14.53
N GLU A 25 3.39 13.43 13.97
CA GLU A 25 2.11 14.13 14.06
C GLU A 25 0.96 13.41 13.36
N ASP A 26 1.24 12.61 12.31
CA ASP A 26 0.26 11.85 11.55
C ASP A 26 -0.10 10.53 12.22
N LEU A 27 0.69 10.11 13.20
CA LEU A 27 0.56 8.84 13.89
C LEU A 27 -0.06 8.99 15.29
N ILE A 28 -0.48 7.87 15.85
CA ILE A 28 -1.09 7.87 17.19
C ILE A 28 -0.07 7.99 18.31
N CYS A 29 1.18 7.60 18.03
CA CYS A 29 2.37 7.79 18.86
C CYS A 29 3.62 7.84 17.96
N GLU A 30 4.78 8.07 18.54
CA GLU A 30 6.05 8.17 17.81
C GLU A 30 6.35 6.92 16.97
N CYS A 31 6.95 7.11 15.79
CA CYS A 31 7.36 6.03 14.89
C CYS A 31 8.17 4.94 15.61
N SER A 32 9.13 5.34 16.45
CA SER A 32 10.01 4.45 17.21
C SER A 32 9.27 3.54 18.19
N GLN A 33 8.13 3.98 18.70
CA GLN A 33 7.28 3.20 19.60
C GLN A 33 6.40 2.19 18.86
N ILE A 34 6.14 2.44 17.57
CA ILE A 34 5.37 1.53 16.72
C ILE A 34 6.30 0.47 16.11
N PHE A 35 7.47 0.87 15.64
CA PHE A 35 8.42 -0.03 14.98
C PHE A 35 9.85 0.35 15.29
N ASP A 36 10.58 -0.56 15.94
CA ASP A 36 12.00 -0.38 16.28
C ASP A 36 12.89 -0.69 15.08
N GLN A 37 13.14 0.35 14.29
CA GLN A 37 13.97 0.26 13.08
C GLN A 37 15.43 -0.10 13.41
N SER A 38 15.94 0.20 14.63
CA SER A 38 17.31 -0.08 15.00
C SER A 38 17.61 -1.58 15.01
N LYS A 39 16.70 -2.39 15.55
CA LYS A 39 16.81 -3.85 15.56
C LYS A 39 16.86 -4.45 14.15
N VAL A 40 16.10 -3.88 13.23
CA VAL A 40 16.11 -4.32 11.84
C VAL A 40 17.42 -3.93 11.16
N ASN A 41 17.92 -2.72 11.42
CA ASN A 41 19.22 -2.28 10.91
C ASN A 41 20.36 -3.17 11.46
N ASP A 42 20.34 -3.53 12.75
CA ASP A 42 21.31 -4.43 13.35
C ASP A 42 21.30 -5.80 12.68
N PHE A 43 20.11 -6.35 12.40
CA PHE A 43 19.98 -7.60 11.64
C PHE A 43 20.67 -7.53 10.28
N PHE A 44 20.44 -6.46 9.50
CA PHE A 44 21.05 -6.29 8.19
C PHE A 44 22.56 -6.02 8.26
N ASN A 45 23.02 -5.28 9.25
CA ASN A 45 24.45 -4.99 9.47
C ASN A 45 25.24 -6.26 9.78
N LEU A 46 24.65 -7.20 10.51
CA LEU A 46 25.27 -8.48 10.82
C LEU A 46 25.33 -9.43 9.61
N LYS A 47 24.72 -9.07 8.47
CA LYS A 47 24.61 -9.89 7.24
C LYS A 47 24.15 -11.32 7.53
N VAL A 48 23.29 -11.48 8.52
CA VAL A 48 22.71 -12.78 8.88
C VAL A 48 21.69 -13.14 7.81
N GLY A 49 22.07 -14.01 6.86
CA GLY A 49 21.21 -14.43 5.76
C GLY A 49 20.06 -15.38 6.13
N GLU A 50 19.80 -15.58 7.42
CA GLU A 50 18.80 -16.54 7.89
C GLU A 50 17.39 -15.94 7.90
N ARG A 51 16.60 -16.33 6.91
CA ARG A 51 15.18 -15.91 6.78
C ARG A 51 14.38 -16.14 8.08
N GLY A 52 14.59 -17.29 8.76
CA GLY A 52 13.86 -17.60 9.99
C GLY A 52 14.10 -16.60 11.13
N LYS A 53 15.33 -16.09 11.25
CA LYS A 53 15.67 -15.05 12.25
C LYS A 53 14.98 -13.73 11.93
N LEU A 54 14.95 -13.32 10.65
CA LEU A 54 14.23 -12.12 10.22
C LEU A 54 12.73 -12.27 10.51
N VAL A 55 12.13 -13.39 10.13
CA VAL A 55 10.70 -13.64 10.36
C VAL A 55 10.36 -13.57 11.86
N SER A 56 11.20 -14.14 12.71
CA SER A 56 10.99 -14.09 14.17
C SER A 56 11.07 -12.67 14.72
N LEU A 57 12.08 -11.90 14.27
CA LEU A 57 12.23 -10.49 14.62
C LEU A 57 11.02 -9.65 14.16
N LEU A 58 10.64 -9.79 12.89
CA LEU A 58 9.52 -9.01 12.34
C LEU A 58 8.16 -9.39 12.97
N LYS A 59 7.97 -10.66 13.37
CA LYS A 59 6.79 -11.08 14.15
C LYS A 59 6.73 -10.39 15.51
N GLU A 60 7.86 -10.33 16.22
CA GLU A 60 7.95 -9.63 17.49
C GLU A 60 7.63 -8.15 17.34
N LEU A 61 8.28 -7.47 16.38
CA LEU A 61 8.07 -6.04 16.12
C LEU A 61 6.64 -5.75 15.68
N LYS A 62 6.05 -6.58 14.80
CA LYS A 62 4.66 -6.48 14.40
C LYS A 62 3.71 -6.56 15.60
N SER A 63 3.88 -7.57 16.47
CA SER A 63 3.03 -7.73 17.66
C SER A 63 3.12 -6.52 18.58
N LYS A 64 4.34 -6.09 18.90
CA LYS A 64 4.58 -4.92 19.76
C LYS A 64 3.96 -3.66 19.19
N GLY A 65 4.12 -3.42 17.87
CA GLY A 65 3.52 -2.27 17.20
C GLY A 65 1.99 -2.31 17.23
N PHE A 66 1.41 -3.48 16.97
CA PHE A 66 -0.04 -3.69 17.04
C PHE A 66 -0.60 -3.40 18.44
N ASP A 67 0.05 -3.94 19.47
CA ASP A 67 -0.34 -3.75 20.86
C ASP A 67 -0.22 -2.26 21.27
N ARG A 68 0.87 -1.61 20.83
CA ARG A 68 1.08 -0.19 21.10
C ARG A 68 0.01 0.70 20.48
N ILE A 69 -0.29 0.50 19.19
CA ILE A 69 -1.34 1.26 18.49
C ILE A 69 -2.70 1.03 19.17
N SER A 70 -3.04 -0.22 19.48
CA SER A 70 -4.29 -0.59 20.14
C SER A 70 -4.42 0.05 21.53
N PHE A 71 -3.34 0.08 22.30
CA PHE A 71 -3.29 0.69 23.61
C PHE A 71 -3.53 2.20 23.55
N GLU A 72 -2.85 2.91 22.65
CA GLU A 72 -3.03 4.36 22.48
C GLU A 72 -4.42 4.72 21.95
N LEU A 73 -4.99 3.90 21.05
CA LEU A 73 -6.36 4.10 20.58
C LEU A 73 -7.39 3.93 21.69
N ARG A 74 -7.23 2.94 22.58
CA ARG A 74 -8.12 2.76 23.74
C ARG A 74 -8.09 3.96 24.69
N LYS A 75 -6.92 4.56 24.89
CA LYS A 75 -6.76 5.78 25.67
C LYS A 75 -7.43 7.00 25.04
N ASN A 76 -7.37 7.08 23.70
CA ASN A 76 -7.84 8.23 22.93
C ASN A 76 -8.67 7.77 21.70
N PRO A 77 -9.91 7.30 21.89
CA PRO A 77 -10.73 6.76 20.79
C PRO A 77 -11.00 7.75 19.66
N LEU A 78 -10.96 9.04 19.93
CA LEU A 78 -11.15 10.10 18.93
C LEU A 78 -9.97 10.22 17.94
N LYS A 79 -8.82 9.59 18.23
CA LYS A 79 -7.65 9.55 17.35
C LYS A 79 -7.68 8.36 16.37
N ALA A 80 -8.84 7.84 16.03
CA ALA A 80 -8.98 6.68 15.14
C ALA A 80 -8.26 6.88 13.79
N ARG A 81 -8.31 8.09 13.19
CA ARG A 81 -7.59 8.39 11.95
C ARG A 81 -6.07 8.22 12.09
N LYS A 82 -5.50 8.66 13.20
CA LYS A 82 -4.07 8.46 13.48
C LYS A 82 -3.73 6.99 13.69
N ALA A 83 -4.63 6.22 14.31
CA ALA A 83 -4.44 4.78 14.48
C ALA A 83 -4.40 4.03 13.14
N ILE A 84 -5.32 4.31 12.20
CA ILE A 84 -5.33 3.67 10.87
C ILE A 84 -4.09 4.04 10.04
N SER A 85 -3.59 5.27 10.15
CA SER A 85 -2.31 5.68 9.56
C SER A 85 -1.13 4.95 10.21
N SER A 86 -1.18 4.71 11.53
CA SER A 86 -0.13 3.97 12.25
C SER A 86 -0.08 2.50 11.86
N TYR A 87 -1.21 1.85 11.58
CA TYR A 87 -1.21 0.49 11.03
C TYR A 87 -0.62 0.46 9.61
N ALA A 88 -0.88 1.47 8.78
CA ALA A 88 -0.26 1.59 7.46
C ALA A 88 1.27 1.80 7.58
N PHE A 89 1.72 2.64 8.50
CA PHE A 89 3.14 2.83 8.79
C PHE A 89 3.83 1.52 9.22
N LEU A 90 3.23 0.79 10.16
CA LEU A 90 3.76 -0.51 10.60
C LEU A 90 3.88 -1.48 9.43
N THR A 91 2.88 -1.51 8.55
CA THR A 91 2.87 -2.36 7.36
C THR A 91 3.97 -1.94 6.37
N ASP A 92 4.18 -0.64 6.15
CA ASP A 92 5.27 -0.13 5.31
C ASP A 92 6.64 -0.59 5.83
N CYS A 93 6.86 -0.54 7.15
CA CYS A 93 8.10 -1.02 7.76
C CYS A 93 8.32 -2.52 7.52
N LEU A 94 7.26 -3.33 7.63
CA LEU A 94 7.34 -4.78 7.37
C LEU A 94 7.61 -5.07 5.90
N VAL A 95 6.90 -4.41 4.98
CA VAL A 95 7.09 -4.57 3.52
C VAL A 95 8.49 -4.14 3.11
N THR A 96 8.96 -2.98 3.60
CA THR A 96 10.32 -2.48 3.30
C THR A 96 11.40 -3.42 3.86
N SER A 97 11.19 -4.00 5.05
CA SER A 97 12.12 -4.99 5.61
C SER A 97 12.19 -6.27 4.78
N ALA A 98 11.03 -6.74 4.30
CA ALA A 98 10.96 -7.90 3.40
C ALA A 98 11.63 -7.61 2.05
N TRP A 99 11.41 -6.41 1.50
CA TRP A 99 12.07 -5.93 0.29
C TRP A 99 13.60 -5.91 0.45
N LYS A 100 14.11 -5.29 1.51
CA LYS A 100 15.55 -5.23 1.79
C LYS A 100 16.16 -6.63 1.88
N PHE A 101 15.51 -7.55 2.56
CA PHE A 101 15.99 -8.93 2.64
C PHE A 101 16.06 -9.57 1.26
N ALA A 102 15.02 -9.44 0.44
CA ALA A 102 14.98 -10.02 -0.88
C ALA A 102 16.07 -9.45 -1.81
N THR A 103 16.31 -8.13 -1.76
CA THR A 103 17.19 -7.45 -2.72
C THR A 103 18.64 -7.30 -2.25
N GLU A 104 18.91 -7.22 -0.94
CA GLU A 104 20.25 -6.99 -0.40
C GLU A 104 20.89 -8.28 0.09
N ILE A 105 20.10 -9.27 0.54
CA ILE A 105 20.62 -10.51 1.13
C ILE A 105 20.40 -11.70 0.20
N GLN A 106 19.16 -11.91 -0.30
CA GLN A 106 18.81 -13.13 -1.03
C GLN A 106 19.20 -13.05 -2.51
N PHE A 107 18.90 -11.94 -3.17
CA PHE A 107 19.15 -11.72 -4.60
C PHE A 107 19.81 -10.36 -4.85
N PRO A 108 21.04 -10.12 -4.31
CA PRO A 108 21.72 -8.87 -4.54
C PRO A 108 22.07 -8.71 -6.02
N SER A 109 21.66 -7.58 -6.61
CA SER A 109 22.05 -7.21 -7.98
C SER A 109 23.04 -6.05 -7.92
N HIS A 110 24.25 -6.29 -8.38
CA HIS A 110 25.34 -5.30 -8.33
C HIS A 110 25.26 -4.30 -9.48
N ASN A 111 24.66 -4.67 -10.60
CA ASN A 111 24.46 -3.83 -11.77
C ASN A 111 23.07 -4.08 -12.37
N PRO A 112 22.00 -3.56 -11.74
CA PRO A 112 20.65 -3.79 -12.25
C PRO A 112 20.48 -3.11 -13.62
N THR A 113 19.98 -3.88 -14.57
CA THR A 113 19.57 -3.35 -15.87
C THR A 113 18.24 -2.61 -15.75
N GLU A 114 17.86 -1.81 -16.75
CA GLU A 114 16.53 -1.17 -16.78
C GLU A 114 15.39 -2.20 -16.64
N ALA A 115 15.59 -3.45 -17.10
CA ALA A 115 14.60 -4.52 -16.99
C ALA A 115 14.44 -5.07 -15.56
N GLU A 116 15.45 -4.90 -14.72
CA GLU A 116 15.48 -5.37 -13.32
C GLU A 116 15.01 -4.32 -12.34
N LYS A 117 14.56 -3.15 -12.82
CA LYS A 117 13.88 -2.18 -11.97
C LYS A 117 12.55 -2.74 -11.51
N LEU A 118 12.29 -2.59 -10.22
CA LEU A 118 11.07 -3.05 -9.59
C LEU A 118 10.65 -2.05 -8.51
N SER A 119 9.35 -1.76 -8.43
CA SER A 119 8.80 -0.91 -7.36
C SER A 119 7.64 -1.61 -6.68
N ILE A 120 7.52 -1.44 -5.39
CA ILE A 120 6.35 -1.86 -4.62
C ILE A 120 5.48 -0.64 -4.38
N ILE A 121 4.25 -0.75 -4.86
CA ILE A 121 3.21 0.27 -4.77
C ILE A 121 2.08 -0.28 -3.91
N SER A 122 1.64 0.45 -2.91
CA SER A 122 0.41 0.14 -2.17
C SER A 122 -0.80 0.72 -2.91
N VAL A 123 -1.92 0.00 -2.87
CA VAL A 123 -3.17 0.41 -3.51
C VAL A 123 -4.35 0.23 -2.56
N GLY A 124 -5.52 0.75 -2.94
CA GLY A 124 -6.72 0.65 -2.11
C GLY A 124 -6.60 1.37 -0.77
N GLY A 125 -7.18 0.82 0.29
CA GLY A 125 -7.10 1.36 1.65
C GLY A 125 -5.66 1.52 2.15
N TYR A 126 -4.81 0.57 1.82
CA TYR A 126 -3.38 0.65 2.13
C TYR A 126 -2.70 1.81 1.38
N GLY A 127 -3.06 2.04 0.12
CA GLY A 127 -2.57 3.19 -0.66
C GLY A 127 -2.93 4.53 -0.02
N ARG A 128 -4.16 4.67 0.48
CA ARG A 128 -4.64 5.87 1.20
C ARG A 128 -4.08 6.03 2.61
N ARG A 129 -3.23 5.11 3.10
CA ARG A 129 -2.78 5.04 4.50
C ARG A 129 -3.93 4.82 5.51
N GLU A 130 -4.98 4.14 5.08
CA GLU A 130 -6.18 3.87 5.87
C GLU A 130 -6.34 2.37 6.10
N MET A 131 -5.61 1.84 7.08
CA MET A 131 -5.66 0.42 7.41
C MET A 131 -6.34 0.19 8.75
N ALA A 132 -7.44 -0.56 8.74
CA ALA A 132 -8.02 -1.10 9.97
C ALA A 132 -7.16 -2.27 10.49
N PRO A 133 -7.27 -2.65 11.77
CA PRO A 133 -6.69 -3.89 12.26
C PRO A 133 -7.12 -5.07 11.37
N PHE A 134 -6.17 -5.90 10.95
CA PHE A 134 -6.40 -7.09 10.10
C PHE A 134 -6.88 -6.80 8.65
N SER A 135 -6.77 -5.56 8.18
CA SER A 135 -7.00 -5.24 6.76
C SER A 135 -6.06 -6.01 5.86
N ASP A 136 -6.53 -6.28 4.65
CA ASP A 136 -5.70 -6.84 3.60
C ASP A 136 -4.61 -5.82 3.18
N VAL A 137 -3.44 -6.33 2.81
CA VAL A 137 -2.30 -5.55 2.31
C VAL A 137 -2.29 -5.67 0.79
N ASP A 138 -2.79 -4.65 0.11
CA ASP A 138 -2.89 -4.65 -1.34
C ASP A 138 -1.63 -4.06 -1.98
N LEU A 139 -0.88 -4.88 -2.72
CA LEU A 139 0.39 -4.56 -3.34
C LEU A 139 0.33 -4.67 -4.86
N LEU A 140 0.90 -3.68 -5.53
CA LEU A 140 1.24 -3.73 -6.94
C LEU A 140 2.77 -3.78 -7.06
N PHE A 141 3.29 -4.85 -7.64
CA PHE A 141 4.67 -4.97 -8.06
C PHE A 141 4.78 -4.39 -9.48
N LEU A 142 5.41 -3.23 -9.58
CA LEU A 142 5.52 -2.50 -10.83
C LEU A 142 6.84 -2.81 -11.51
N THR A 143 6.79 -3.30 -12.75
CA THR A 143 7.94 -3.53 -13.62
C THR A 143 7.96 -2.52 -14.77
N PRO A 144 9.12 -2.20 -15.36
CA PRO A 144 9.20 -1.25 -16.47
C PRO A 144 8.40 -1.70 -17.70
N TYR A 145 8.63 -2.93 -18.16
CA TYR A 145 7.98 -3.46 -19.36
C TYR A 145 7.79 -4.98 -19.37
N LYS A 146 8.61 -5.76 -18.65
CA LYS A 146 8.48 -7.23 -18.57
C LYS A 146 8.92 -7.74 -17.19
N MET A 147 8.43 -8.90 -16.83
CA MET A 147 8.92 -9.66 -15.69
C MET A 147 10.25 -10.31 -16.03
N THR A 148 11.23 -10.24 -15.13
CA THR A 148 12.50 -10.92 -15.24
C THR A 148 12.60 -12.01 -14.18
N PRO A 149 13.44 -13.05 -14.35
CA PRO A 149 13.66 -14.07 -13.32
C PRO A 149 14.08 -13.46 -11.96
N TRP A 150 14.88 -12.39 -12.00
CA TRP A 150 15.26 -11.67 -10.79
C TRP A 150 14.04 -11.06 -10.09
N SER A 151 13.21 -10.33 -10.83
CA SER A 151 12.01 -9.70 -10.25
C SER A 151 11.00 -10.72 -9.74
N GLU A 152 10.83 -11.86 -10.42
CA GLU A 152 10.00 -12.97 -9.95
C GLU A 152 10.48 -13.50 -8.60
N ASN A 153 11.78 -13.83 -8.48
CA ASN A 153 12.37 -14.33 -7.26
C ASN A 153 12.25 -13.32 -6.09
N VAL A 154 12.45 -12.02 -6.36
CA VAL A 154 12.29 -10.96 -5.36
C VAL A 154 10.85 -10.88 -4.90
N ILE A 155 9.88 -10.85 -5.84
CA ILE A 155 8.45 -10.80 -5.53
C ILE A 155 8.02 -11.99 -4.67
N GLU A 156 8.38 -13.20 -5.08
CA GLU A 156 8.07 -14.41 -4.33
C GLU A 156 8.65 -14.37 -2.92
N THR A 157 9.90 -13.95 -2.77
CA THR A 157 10.53 -13.84 -1.45
C THR A 157 9.81 -12.85 -0.56
N VAL A 158 9.45 -11.68 -1.08
CA VAL A 158 8.67 -10.68 -0.34
C VAL A 158 7.33 -11.26 0.09
N LEU A 159 6.58 -11.88 -0.83
CA LEU A 159 5.27 -12.47 -0.54
C LEU A 159 5.37 -13.58 0.53
N TYR A 160 6.33 -14.49 0.41
CA TYR A 160 6.52 -15.53 1.41
C TYR A 160 6.85 -14.97 2.80
N LEU A 161 7.68 -13.91 2.88
CA LEU A 161 7.95 -13.25 4.15
C LEU A 161 6.69 -12.64 4.76
N LEU A 162 5.89 -11.94 3.97
CA LEU A 162 4.66 -11.32 4.45
C LEU A 162 3.60 -12.36 4.88
N TRP A 163 3.51 -13.50 4.17
CA TRP A 163 2.64 -14.61 4.59
C TRP A 163 3.12 -15.29 5.86
N ASP A 164 4.45 -15.45 6.05
CA ASP A 164 5.01 -15.93 7.31
C ASP A 164 4.67 -15.02 8.49
N LEU A 165 4.56 -13.71 8.25
CA LEU A 165 4.09 -12.72 9.22
C LEU A 165 2.57 -12.79 9.45
N LYS A 166 1.85 -13.73 8.80
CA LYS A 166 0.38 -13.85 8.85
C LYS A 166 -0.33 -12.58 8.39
N LEU A 167 0.20 -11.91 7.38
CA LEU A 167 -0.49 -10.85 6.69
C LEU A 167 -1.33 -11.42 5.55
N LYS A 168 -2.52 -10.88 5.37
CA LYS A 168 -3.35 -11.17 4.20
C LYS A 168 -2.92 -10.23 3.10
N VAL A 169 -2.29 -10.76 2.05
CA VAL A 169 -1.72 -9.98 0.97
C VAL A 169 -2.48 -10.23 -0.32
N GLY A 170 -3.14 -9.18 -0.81
CA GLY A 170 -3.59 -9.09 -2.19
C GLY A 170 -2.44 -8.54 -3.05
N HIS A 171 -2.14 -9.16 -4.17
CA HIS A 171 -1.04 -8.67 -5.01
C HIS A 171 -1.32 -8.78 -6.49
N SER A 172 -0.65 -7.95 -7.25
CA SER A 172 -0.60 -8.02 -8.71
C SER A 172 0.79 -7.57 -9.19
N SER A 173 1.24 -8.14 -10.31
CA SER A 173 2.48 -7.73 -10.97
C SER A 173 2.13 -7.19 -12.35
N ARG A 174 2.51 -5.95 -12.64
CA ARG A 174 2.12 -5.26 -13.88
C ARG A 174 3.22 -4.36 -14.38
N SER A 175 3.29 -4.20 -15.70
CA SER A 175 4.03 -3.11 -16.31
C SER A 175 3.22 -1.82 -16.27
N ILE A 176 3.89 -0.68 -16.50
CA ILE A 176 3.19 0.62 -16.64
C ILE A 176 2.14 0.55 -17.75
N LYS A 177 2.47 -0.12 -18.88
CA LYS A 177 1.53 -0.31 -19.99
C LYS A 177 0.28 -1.08 -19.58
N ASP A 178 0.46 -2.14 -18.79
CA ASP A 178 -0.67 -2.93 -18.28
C ASP A 178 -1.53 -2.16 -17.30
N CYS A 179 -0.92 -1.34 -16.42
CA CYS A 179 -1.66 -0.46 -15.52
C CYS A 179 -2.57 0.51 -16.28
N LEU A 180 -2.07 1.12 -17.35
CA LEU A 180 -2.86 2.04 -18.19
C LEU A 180 -3.98 1.30 -18.92
N ARG A 181 -3.67 0.17 -19.58
CA ARG A 181 -4.64 -0.62 -20.34
C ARG A 181 -5.76 -1.12 -19.42
N LEU A 182 -5.40 -1.83 -18.34
CA LEU A 182 -6.38 -2.39 -17.41
C LEU A 182 -7.19 -1.32 -16.68
N GLY A 183 -6.57 -0.19 -16.35
CA GLY A 183 -7.27 0.94 -15.73
C GLY A 183 -8.21 1.67 -16.70
N SER A 184 -8.01 1.55 -18.02
CA SER A 184 -8.97 2.03 -19.02
C SER A 184 -10.19 1.12 -19.13
N ASP A 185 -9.97 -0.20 -19.03
CA ASP A 185 -10.99 -1.22 -19.25
C ASP A 185 -11.85 -1.49 -18.00
N ASP A 186 -11.29 -1.30 -16.81
CA ASP A 186 -11.94 -1.63 -15.53
C ASP A 186 -11.86 -0.47 -14.53
N TYR A 187 -13.02 0.04 -14.13
CA TYR A 187 -13.13 1.13 -13.16
C TYR A 187 -12.74 0.73 -11.74
N THR A 188 -12.74 -0.55 -11.39
CA THR A 188 -12.24 -1.03 -10.09
C THR A 188 -10.73 -0.94 -10.03
N ILE A 189 -10.06 -1.41 -11.10
CA ILE A 189 -8.61 -1.28 -11.26
C ILE A 189 -8.22 0.21 -11.33
N ARG A 190 -9.00 1.01 -12.04
CA ARG A 190 -8.80 2.47 -12.13
C ARG A 190 -8.86 3.14 -10.77
N THR A 191 -9.82 2.77 -9.92
CA THR A 191 -9.92 3.26 -8.54
C THR A 191 -8.67 2.88 -7.74
N ALA A 192 -8.23 1.62 -7.83
CA ALA A 192 -7.02 1.17 -7.16
C ALA A 192 -5.78 1.94 -7.63
N MET A 193 -5.70 2.28 -8.94
CA MET A 193 -4.62 3.10 -9.48
C MET A 193 -4.72 4.57 -9.04
N LEU A 194 -5.91 5.11 -8.80
CA LEU A 194 -6.08 6.46 -8.26
C LEU A 194 -5.57 6.56 -6.81
N GLU A 195 -5.66 5.49 -6.07
CA GLU A 195 -5.26 5.37 -4.66
C GLU A 195 -3.82 4.84 -4.48
N HIS A 196 -3.04 4.80 -5.55
CA HIS A 196 -1.68 4.26 -5.52
C HIS A 196 -0.72 5.13 -4.71
N ARG A 197 0.22 4.47 -4.01
CA ARG A 197 1.30 5.13 -3.25
C ARG A 197 2.57 4.29 -3.31
N PHE A 198 3.71 4.93 -3.53
CA PHE A 198 5.02 4.30 -3.47
C PHE A 198 5.33 3.81 -2.04
N VAL A 199 5.88 2.61 -1.93
CA VAL A 199 6.35 2.04 -0.66
C VAL A 199 7.87 1.89 -0.67
N CYS A 200 8.43 1.13 -1.63
CA CYS A 200 9.88 0.94 -1.76
C CYS A 200 10.25 0.46 -3.17
N GLY A 201 11.54 0.43 -3.48
CA GLY A 201 12.08 0.05 -4.78
C GLY A 201 12.52 1.24 -5.62
N ASP A 202 12.37 1.18 -6.93
CA ASP A 202 12.77 2.25 -7.87
C ASP A 202 11.74 3.38 -7.90
N ILE A 203 12.08 4.52 -7.30
CA ILE A 203 11.20 5.69 -7.21
C ILE A 203 10.94 6.34 -8.56
N ASN A 204 11.90 6.26 -9.50
CA ASN A 204 11.72 6.85 -10.82
C ASN A 204 10.67 6.06 -11.63
N LEU A 205 10.65 4.74 -11.47
CA LEU A 205 9.64 3.89 -12.08
C LEU A 205 8.23 4.21 -11.52
N ALA A 206 8.12 4.43 -10.21
CA ALA A 206 6.87 4.83 -9.57
C ALA A 206 6.42 6.24 -10.04
N SER A 207 7.34 7.20 -10.16
CA SER A 207 7.06 8.53 -10.70
C SER A 207 6.56 8.47 -12.14
N GLN A 208 7.20 7.66 -12.99
CA GLN A 208 6.75 7.46 -14.37
C GLN A 208 5.33 6.87 -14.45
N LEU A 209 4.98 5.95 -13.54
CA LEU A 209 3.61 5.46 -13.44
C LEU A 209 2.65 6.58 -13.12
N ASN A 210 2.93 7.37 -12.08
CA ASN A 210 2.09 8.49 -11.66
C ASN A 210 1.83 9.47 -12.81
N ASP A 211 2.88 9.94 -13.47
CA ASP A 211 2.77 10.90 -14.58
C ASP A 211 1.92 10.37 -15.74
N LYS A 212 2.13 9.09 -16.10
CA LYS A 212 1.36 8.46 -17.17
C LYS A 212 -0.10 8.21 -16.79
N LEU A 213 -0.38 7.85 -15.54
CA LEU A 213 -1.75 7.70 -15.04
C LEU A 213 -2.51 9.03 -15.12
N TRP A 214 -1.90 10.12 -14.63
CA TRP A 214 -2.52 11.44 -14.71
C TRP A 214 -2.72 11.89 -16.14
N LYS A 215 -1.71 11.78 -17.00
CA LYS A 215 -1.79 12.22 -18.40
C LYS A 215 -2.79 11.41 -19.22
N ASN A 216 -2.81 10.09 -19.08
CA ASN A 216 -3.49 9.20 -20.03
C ASN A 216 -4.78 8.59 -19.48
N LEU A 217 -4.97 8.56 -18.15
CA LEU A 217 -6.09 7.85 -17.55
C LEU A 217 -7.04 8.78 -16.76
N PHE A 218 -6.50 9.73 -15.99
CA PHE A 218 -7.33 10.53 -15.08
C PHE A 218 -7.74 11.87 -15.69
N SER A 219 -6.86 12.53 -16.44
CA SER A 219 -7.13 13.83 -17.02
C SER A 219 -8.29 13.77 -18.04
N GLY A 220 -9.27 14.66 -17.88
CA GLY A 220 -10.41 14.78 -18.78
C GLY A 220 -11.50 13.70 -18.68
N THR A 221 -11.32 12.66 -17.83
CA THR A 221 -12.21 11.50 -17.75
C THR A 221 -13.06 11.44 -16.48
N ALA A 222 -13.04 12.48 -15.64
CA ALA A 222 -13.71 12.51 -14.34
C ALA A 222 -15.23 12.29 -14.43
N LYS A 223 -15.90 12.87 -15.42
CA LYS A 223 -17.36 12.75 -15.58
C LYS A 223 -17.78 11.30 -15.83
N ASP A 224 -17.10 10.62 -16.75
CA ASP A 224 -17.40 9.22 -17.10
C ASP A 224 -17.11 8.29 -15.93
N PHE A 225 -15.99 8.52 -15.23
CA PHE A 225 -15.63 7.79 -14.04
C PHE A 225 -16.68 7.94 -12.92
N ILE A 226 -17.10 9.16 -12.61
CA ILE A 226 -18.13 9.45 -11.60
C ILE A 226 -19.45 8.78 -11.98
N SER A 227 -19.90 8.92 -13.24
CA SER A 227 -21.14 8.30 -13.72
C SER A 227 -21.11 6.78 -13.61
N ALA A 228 -19.99 6.15 -13.98
CA ALA A 228 -19.82 4.72 -13.86
C ALA A 228 -19.84 4.25 -12.39
N LYS A 229 -19.17 4.99 -11.48
CA LYS A 229 -19.17 4.67 -10.04
C LYS A 229 -20.53 4.87 -9.38
N LEU A 230 -21.29 5.86 -9.79
CA LEU A 230 -22.67 6.04 -9.32
C LEU A 230 -23.55 4.86 -9.75
N LYS A 231 -23.45 4.43 -11.00
CA LYS A 231 -24.19 3.27 -11.51
C LYS A 231 -23.77 1.96 -10.82
N GLU A 232 -22.48 1.77 -10.59
CA GLU A 232 -21.96 0.63 -9.81
C GLU A 232 -22.56 0.60 -8.40
N ARG A 233 -22.61 1.76 -7.72
CA ARG A 233 -23.23 1.90 -6.40
C ARG A 233 -24.72 1.57 -6.42
N GLU A 234 -25.46 2.08 -7.42
CA GLU A 234 -26.89 1.79 -7.58
C GLU A 234 -27.13 0.30 -7.77
N ASN A 235 -26.42 -0.35 -8.70
CA ASN A 235 -26.51 -1.80 -8.93
C ASN A 235 -26.19 -2.61 -7.68
N ARG A 236 -25.25 -2.16 -6.86
CA ARG A 236 -24.89 -2.81 -5.59
C ARG A 236 -26.01 -2.67 -4.56
N HIS A 237 -26.59 -1.48 -4.44
CA HIS A 237 -27.73 -1.24 -3.55
C HIS A 237 -28.96 -2.08 -3.94
N GLU A 238 -29.21 -2.27 -5.23
CA GLU A 238 -30.29 -3.14 -5.72
C GLU A 238 -30.06 -4.59 -5.36
N LYS A 239 -28.81 -5.09 -5.48
CA LYS A 239 -28.46 -6.47 -5.17
C LYS A 239 -28.49 -6.82 -3.69
N HIS A 240 -28.09 -5.89 -2.82
CA HIS A 240 -27.89 -6.14 -1.40
C HIS A 240 -29.03 -5.65 -0.49
N GLY A 241 -30.16 -5.29 -1.09
CA GLY A 241 -31.39 -4.99 -0.38
C GLY A 241 -31.50 -3.61 0.20
N GLN A 242 -32.68 -3.37 0.78
CA GLN A 242 -33.06 -2.05 1.30
C GLN A 242 -32.67 -1.87 2.77
N ARG A 243 -32.64 -0.61 3.18
CA ARG A 243 -32.32 -0.11 4.53
C ARG A 243 -33.17 -0.75 5.66
N TYR A 244 -34.31 -1.34 5.33
CA TYR A 244 -35.31 -1.85 6.27
C TYR A 244 -35.37 -3.37 6.36
N MET A 245 -34.32 -4.07 5.97
CA MET A 245 -34.23 -5.52 6.17
C MET A 245 -33.93 -5.85 7.64
N VAL A 246 -34.41 -7.00 8.09
CA VAL A 246 -34.18 -7.49 9.46
C VAL A 246 -32.69 -7.66 9.76
N GLU A 247 -31.89 -8.05 8.74
CA GLU A 247 -30.43 -8.11 8.81
C GLU A 247 -29.83 -7.28 7.67
N PRO A 248 -29.62 -5.96 7.87
CA PRO A 248 -29.06 -5.12 6.83
C PRO A 248 -27.59 -5.46 6.58
N ASN A 249 -27.19 -5.50 5.30
CA ASN A 249 -25.78 -5.60 4.95
C ASN A 249 -25.07 -4.27 5.27
N VAL A 250 -24.38 -4.22 6.40
CA VAL A 250 -23.71 -3.01 6.90
C VAL A 250 -22.53 -2.55 6.05
N LYS A 251 -22.05 -3.39 5.14
CA LYS A 251 -20.94 -3.06 4.24
C LYS A 251 -21.44 -2.58 2.87
N GLU A 252 -22.32 -3.34 2.25
CA GLU A 252 -22.69 -3.17 0.83
C GLU A 252 -24.09 -2.58 0.64
N GLY A 253 -24.94 -2.59 1.68
CA GLY A 253 -26.30 -2.08 1.62
C GLY A 253 -26.37 -0.56 1.58
N LYS A 254 -27.54 -0.02 1.27
CA LYS A 254 -27.81 1.43 1.23
C LYS A 254 -27.59 2.05 2.61
N GLY A 255 -26.61 2.97 2.70
CA GLY A 255 -26.16 3.55 3.97
C GLY A 255 -25.08 2.72 4.69
N GLY A 256 -24.54 1.69 4.06
CA GLY A 256 -23.40 0.91 4.54
C GLY A 256 -22.07 1.66 4.45
N LEU A 257 -21.01 0.97 4.88
CA LEU A 257 -19.64 1.53 5.01
C LEU A 257 -18.89 1.65 3.67
N ARG A 258 -19.42 1.11 2.55
CA ARG A 258 -18.76 1.07 1.26
C ARG A 258 -19.42 1.98 0.21
#